data_f372722527bafbcda52dd76e5e5d063d
#
_entry.id   f372722527bafbcda52dd76e5e5d063d
#
_cell.length_a   1.000
_cell.length_b   1.000
_cell.length_c   1.000
_cell.angle_alpha   90.00
_cell.angle_beta   90.00
_cell.angle_gamma   90.00
#
_symmetry.space_group_name_H-M   'P 1'
#
loop_
_entity.id
_entity.type
_entity.pdbx_description
1 polymer ?
#
loop_
_entity_poly.entity_id
_entity_poly.type
_entity_poly.pdbx_seq_one_letter_code
_entity_poly.pdbx_strand_id
1 'polypeptide(L)'
;KDECLPEETNRRIVDIISDVNMAYSEHARRYLADCGLPKERTYVTGSPMAEVLHNSLSKIEHSDIHKRLGLEKGRYFLLSAHREENIDTQANFLSLFQAINKLAEKYDMPILYSCHPRSKKRLETSGFKLDSRVIQHEPLGFHDYNCLQMNAFAVVSDSGTLPEESSFFTSIGHPFPAVCIRTSTERPEALDKACFILAGIDENRLLQAVETAVTLNQNGEYGTPVPDYLDENVSTKVI
;
A
#
# COMPACT_ATOMS: atom_id res chain seq x y z
N LYS A 1 -10.54 -3.12 12.62
CA LYS A 1 -10.86 -1.71 12.94
C LYS A 1 -9.75 -1.14 13.80
N ASP A 2 -9.28 0.05 13.46
CA ASP A 2 -8.21 0.74 14.16
C ASP A 2 -8.84 1.85 15.02
N GLU A 3 -8.94 1.62 16.32
CA GLU A 3 -9.56 2.58 17.25
C GLU A 3 -8.76 3.87 17.43
N CYS A 4 -7.52 3.91 16.92
CA CYS A 4 -6.69 5.10 16.93
C CYS A 4 -7.06 6.10 15.81
N LEU A 5 -7.93 5.72 14.87
CA LEU A 5 -8.33 6.59 13.77
C LEU A 5 -9.66 7.30 14.08
N PRO A 6 -9.73 8.64 13.98
CA PRO A 6 -10.99 9.39 14.16
C PRO A 6 -12.10 8.90 13.23
N GLU A 7 -11.75 8.47 12.02
CA GLU A 7 -12.67 7.92 11.03
C GLU A 7 -13.36 6.64 11.47
N GLU A 8 -12.76 5.88 12.38
CA GLU A 8 -13.36 4.62 12.85
C GLU A 8 -14.69 4.86 13.57
N THR A 9 -14.80 5.91 14.35
CA THR A 9 -16.06 6.31 14.99
C THR A 9 -17.13 6.63 13.94
N ASN A 10 -16.77 7.38 12.90
CA ASN A 10 -17.68 7.70 11.81
C ASN A 10 -18.12 6.46 11.04
N ARG A 11 -17.19 5.55 10.75
CA ARG A 11 -17.51 4.27 10.10
C ARG A 11 -18.50 3.44 10.90
N ARG A 12 -18.31 3.32 12.22
CA ARG A 12 -19.24 2.60 13.11
C ARG A 12 -20.64 3.20 13.11
N ILE A 13 -20.72 4.54 13.11
CA ILE A 13 -22.02 5.22 13.03
C ILE A 13 -22.69 4.89 11.71
N VAL A 14 -21.97 5.01 10.60
CA VAL A 14 -22.50 4.72 9.26
C VAL A 14 -22.93 3.25 9.14
N ASP A 15 -22.14 2.30 9.64
CA ASP A 15 -22.47 0.87 9.64
C ASP A 15 -23.83 0.61 10.32
N ILE A 16 -24.11 1.30 11.44
CA ILE A 16 -25.33 1.10 12.23
C ILE A 16 -26.56 1.74 11.59
N ILE A 17 -26.42 2.96 11.05
CA ILE A 17 -27.55 3.72 10.50
C ILE A 17 -27.88 3.36 9.05
N SER A 18 -27.01 2.61 8.37
CA SER A 18 -27.22 2.19 6.99
C SER A 18 -28.24 1.05 6.92
N ASP A 19 -29.15 1.13 5.95
CA ASP A 19 -30.09 0.05 5.64
C ASP A 19 -29.38 -1.16 5.01
N VAL A 20 -28.32 -0.90 4.24
CA VAL A 20 -27.52 -1.92 3.56
C VAL A 20 -26.03 -1.60 3.73
N ASN A 21 -25.24 -2.61 4.08
CA ASN A 21 -23.78 -2.54 4.14
C ASN A 21 -23.17 -3.33 3.00
N MET A 22 -22.28 -2.69 2.23
CA MET A 22 -21.53 -3.30 1.13
C MET A 22 -20.07 -3.46 1.54
N ALA A 23 -19.68 -4.70 1.82
CA ALA A 23 -18.35 -5.03 2.30
C ALA A 23 -17.43 -5.46 1.16
N TYR A 24 -16.14 -5.14 1.24
CA TYR A 24 -15.14 -5.55 0.24
C TYR A 24 -14.83 -7.04 0.30
N SER A 25 -14.93 -7.65 1.48
CA SER A 25 -14.52 -9.03 1.68
C SER A 25 -15.48 -9.79 2.61
N GLU A 26 -15.45 -11.11 2.49
CA GLU A 26 -16.15 -12.00 3.43
C GLU A 26 -15.63 -11.79 4.87
N HIS A 27 -14.37 -11.48 5.06
CA HIS A 27 -13.81 -11.13 6.37
C HIS A 27 -14.51 -9.89 6.95
N ALA A 28 -14.67 -8.84 6.15
CA ALA A 28 -15.36 -7.62 6.59
C ALA A 28 -16.83 -7.89 6.92
N ARG A 29 -17.53 -8.72 6.13
CA ARG A 29 -18.91 -9.12 6.41
C ARG A 29 -19.04 -9.86 7.74
N ARG A 30 -18.14 -10.81 8.02
CA ARG A 30 -18.11 -11.54 9.29
C ARG A 30 -17.88 -10.60 10.46
N TYR A 31 -16.95 -9.67 10.30
CA TYR A 31 -16.69 -8.66 11.34
C TYR A 31 -17.93 -7.80 11.62
N LEU A 32 -18.67 -7.35 10.60
CA LEU A 32 -19.91 -6.60 10.79
C LEU A 32 -20.98 -7.44 11.50
N ALA A 33 -21.10 -8.73 11.16
CA ALA A 33 -22.00 -9.65 11.85
C ALA A 33 -21.62 -9.83 13.32
N ASP A 34 -20.34 -9.93 13.64
CA ASP A 34 -19.86 -10.02 15.03
C ASP A 34 -20.11 -8.71 15.82
N CYS A 35 -20.22 -7.58 15.13
CA CYS A 35 -20.66 -6.30 15.69
C CYS A 35 -22.18 -6.21 15.88
N GLY A 36 -22.95 -7.27 15.57
CA GLY A 36 -24.40 -7.35 15.75
C GLY A 36 -25.20 -6.82 14.56
N LEU A 37 -24.59 -6.55 13.42
CA LEU A 37 -25.31 -6.09 12.23
C LEU A 37 -25.98 -7.27 11.49
N PRO A 38 -27.20 -7.09 10.94
CA PRO A 38 -27.93 -8.14 10.26
C PRO A 38 -27.18 -8.68 9.02
N LYS A 39 -26.98 -9.99 8.96
CA LYS A 39 -26.28 -10.65 7.86
C LYS A 39 -27.00 -10.49 6.52
N GLU A 40 -28.32 -10.46 6.54
CA GLU A 40 -29.19 -10.30 5.38
C GLU A 40 -29.13 -8.89 4.77
N ARG A 41 -28.51 -7.93 5.44
CA ARG A 41 -28.32 -6.56 4.95
C ARG A 41 -26.85 -6.24 4.64
N THR A 42 -25.96 -7.24 4.70
CA THR A 42 -24.54 -7.08 4.43
C THR A 42 -24.13 -7.95 3.23
N TYR A 43 -23.77 -7.31 2.15
CA TYR A 43 -23.39 -7.96 0.90
C TYR A 43 -21.89 -7.83 0.66
N VAL A 44 -21.24 -8.89 0.16
CA VAL A 44 -19.85 -8.81 -0.31
C VAL A 44 -19.86 -8.45 -1.78
N THR A 45 -19.37 -7.25 -2.08
CA THR A 45 -19.28 -6.74 -3.46
C THR A 45 -17.91 -6.98 -4.08
N GLY A 46 -16.90 -7.21 -3.27
CA GLY A 46 -15.49 -7.16 -3.67
C GLY A 46 -14.91 -5.76 -3.55
N SER A 47 -13.59 -5.66 -3.68
CA SER A 47 -12.92 -4.37 -3.79
C SER A 47 -13.03 -3.81 -5.21
N PRO A 48 -13.38 -2.53 -5.40
CA PRO A 48 -13.43 -1.92 -6.73
C PRO A 48 -12.05 -1.70 -7.36
N MET A 49 -10.97 -1.94 -6.62
CA MET A 49 -9.60 -1.65 -7.09
C MET A 49 -9.22 -2.48 -8.31
N ALA A 50 -9.58 -3.78 -8.35
CA ALA A 50 -9.29 -4.63 -9.50
C ALA A 50 -9.96 -4.13 -10.78
N GLU A 51 -11.24 -3.73 -10.70
CA GLU A 51 -11.97 -3.16 -11.83
C GLU A 51 -11.30 -1.87 -12.34
N VAL A 52 -10.85 -0.99 -11.45
CA VAL A 52 -10.16 0.25 -11.80
C VAL A 52 -8.80 -0.02 -12.44
N LEU A 53 -8.02 -0.93 -11.86
CA LEU A 53 -6.70 -1.31 -12.37
C LEU A 53 -6.80 -2.01 -13.70
N HIS A 54 -7.73 -2.95 -13.85
CA HIS A 54 -7.99 -3.66 -15.12
C HIS A 54 -8.34 -2.68 -16.24
N ASN A 55 -9.29 -1.78 -16.00
CA ASN A 55 -9.68 -0.75 -16.98
C ASN A 55 -8.56 0.24 -17.32
N SER A 56 -7.57 0.36 -16.46
CA SER A 56 -6.42 1.26 -16.62
C SER A 56 -5.14 0.54 -17.07
N LEU A 57 -5.13 -0.79 -17.13
CA LEU A 57 -3.92 -1.60 -17.29
C LEU A 57 -3.11 -1.20 -18.52
N SER A 58 -3.76 -1.04 -19.68
CA SER A 58 -3.07 -0.60 -20.90
C SER A 58 -2.37 0.75 -20.75
N LYS A 59 -2.96 1.71 -20.02
CA LYS A 59 -2.33 3.03 -19.76
C LYS A 59 -1.18 2.90 -18.76
N ILE A 60 -1.30 2.00 -17.79
CA ILE A 60 -0.25 1.69 -16.81
C ILE A 60 0.97 1.10 -17.53
N GLU A 61 0.78 0.08 -18.36
CA GLU A 61 1.84 -0.61 -19.08
C GLU A 61 2.58 0.30 -20.08
N HIS A 62 1.86 1.22 -20.73
CA HIS A 62 2.41 2.14 -21.73
C HIS A 62 2.90 3.45 -21.14
N SER A 63 2.92 3.62 -19.81
CA SER A 63 3.48 4.82 -19.18
C SER A 63 4.99 4.93 -19.47
N ASP A 64 5.42 6.13 -19.86
CA ASP A 64 6.82 6.47 -20.12
C ASP A 64 7.56 6.98 -18.87
N ILE A 65 6.98 6.79 -17.69
CA ILE A 65 7.48 7.36 -16.43
C ILE A 65 8.93 6.95 -16.13
N HIS A 66 9.32 5.71 -16.41
CA HIS A 66 10.71 5.27 -16.22
C HIS A 66 11.69 6.09 -17.03
N LYS A 67 11.35 6.39 -18.29
CA LYS A 67 12.16 7.23 -19.16
C LYS A 67 12.22 8.68 -18.65
N ARG A 68 11.07 9.22 -18.23
CA ARG A 68 10.98 10.60 -17.69
C ARG A 68 11.82 10.78 -16.43
N LEU A 69 11.88 9.76 -15.57
CA LEU A 69 12.62 9.80 -14.31
C LEU A 69 14.04 9.21 -14.40
N GLY A 70 14.42 8.64 -15.53
CA GLY A 70 15.72 7.97 -15.69
C GLY A 70 15.88 6.73 -14.80
N LEU A 71 14.78 6.03 -14.49
CA LEU A 71 14.78 4.85 -13.63
C LEU A 71 14.82 3.57 -14.48
N GLU A 72 15.58 2.59 -14.04
CA GLU A 72 15.62 1.25 -14.61
C GLU A 72 14.65 0.33 -13.89
N LYS A 73 13.84 -0.42 -14.63
CA LYS A 73 12.90 -1.39 -14.08
C LYS A 73 13.60 -2.43 -13.19
N GLY A 74 13.05 -2.72 -12.04
CA GLY A 74 13.62 -3.64 -11.05
C GLY A 74 14.86 -3.11 -10.31
N ARG A 75 15.24 -1.86 -10.49
CA ARG A 75 16.45 -1.26 -9.91
C ARG A 75 16.18 0.00 -9.08
N TYR A 76 15.03 0.09 -8.47
CA TYR A 76 14.66 1.17 -7.55
C TYR A 76 13.62 0.72 -6.53
N PHE A 77 13.60 1.38 -5.40
CA PHE A 77 12.50 1.31 -4.45
C PHE A 77 11.46 2.37 -4.75
N LEU A 78 10.18 2.02 -4.59
CA LEU A 78 9.09 2.99 -4.58
C LEU A 78 8.64 3.21 -3.14
N LEU A 79 8.78 4.44 -2.64
CA LEU A 79 8.35 4.85 -1.31
C LEU A 79 7.15 5.77 -1.39
N SER A 80 6.11 5.46 -0.60
CA SER A 80 4.97 6.32 -0.35
C SER A 80 4.71 6.39 1.16
N ALA A 81 4.95 7.56 1.76
CA ALA A 81 4.79 7.79 3.20
C ALA A 81 4.16 9.16 3.42
N HIS A 82 2.87 9.18 3.77
CA HIS A 82 2.11 10.43 3.90
C HIS A 82 1.07 10.39 5.03
N ARG A 83 0.89 9.25 5.72
CA ARG A 83 -0.02 9.17 6.86
C ARG A 83 0.49 9.97 8.04
N GLU A 84 -0.44 10.62 8.73
CA GLU A 84 -0.15 11.46 9.90
C GLU A 84 0.59 10.69 10.99
N GLU A 85 0.19 9.46 11.26
CA GLU A 85 0.82 8.59 12.26
C GLU A 85 2.33 8.36 12.01
N ASN A 86 2.75 8.37 10.74
CA ASN A 86 4.14 8.17 10.36
C ASN A 86 4.96 9.45 10.33
N ILE A 87 4.32 10.58 10.06
CA ILE A 87 5.00 11.84 9.82
C ILE A 87 4.78 12.88 10.93
N ASP A 88 3.75 12.81 11.75
CA ASP A 88 3.41 13.89 12.68
C ASP A 88 4.24 13.88 13.97
N THR A 89 4.63 12.73 14.47
CA THR A 89 5.56 12.68 15.60
C THR A 89 7.01 12.74 15.11
N GLN A 90 7.85 13.49 15.83
CA GLN A 90 9.26 13.61 15.45
C GLN A 90 10.00 12.27 15.53
N ALA A 91 9.68 11.45 16.52
CA ALA A 91 10.31 10.15 16.70
C ALA A 91 10.00 9.19 15.53
N ASN A 92 8.73 9.09 15.14
CA ASN A 92 8.31 8.24 14.03
C ASN A 92 8.91 8.72 12.70
N PHE A 93 8.88 10.04 12.48
CA PHE A 93 9.48 10.65 11.29
C PHE A 93 10.98 10.33 11.19
N LEU A 94 11.74 10.53 12.26
CA LEU A 94 13.18 10.24 12.26
C LEU A 94 13.45 8.74 12.07
N SER A 95 12.73 7.87 12.77
CA SER A 95 12.88 6.41 12.66
C SER A 95 12.65 5.95 11.22
N LEU A 96 11.57 6.41 10.59
CA LEU A 96 11.24 6.06 9.21
C LEU A 96 12.35 6.50 8.23
N PHE A 97 12.74 7.77 8.28
CA PHE A 97 13.72 8.27 7.28
C PHE A 97 15.15 7.80 7.55
N GLN A 98 15.50 7.46 8.80
CA GLN A 98 16.73 6.71 9.09
C GLN A 98 16.73 5.33 8.43
N ALA A 99 15.61 4.59 8.55
CA ALA A 99 15.45 3.31 7.88
C ALA A 99 15.53 3.44 6.35
N ILE A 100 14.93 4.48 5.77
CA ILE A 100 15.01 4.75 4.33
C ILE A 100 16.45 5.04 3.87
N ASN A 101 17.21 5.84 4.62
CA ASN A 101 18.61 6.06 4.31
C ASN A 101 19.43 4.76 4.37
N LYS A 102 19.18 3.91 5.35
CA LYS A 102 19.84 2.60 5.46
C LYS A 102 19.44 1.63 4.33
N LEU A 103 18.19 1.67 3.86
CA LEU A 103 17.80 0.90 2.67
C LEU A 103 18.59 1.37 1.44
N ALA A 104 18.68 2.69 1.23
CA ALA A 104 19.47 3.24 0.13
C ALA A 104 20.94 2.81 0.19
N GLU A 105 21.53 2.83 1.38
CA GLU A 105 22.92 2.39 1.60
C GLU A 105 23.09 0.88 1.38
N LYS A 106 22.20 0.05 1.98
CA LYS A 106 22.29 -1.42 1.92
C LYS A 106 22.16 -1.97 0.51
N TYR A 107 21.25 -1.43 -0.28
CA TYR A 107 20.95 -1.94 -1.63
C TYR A 107 21.63 -1.18 -2.74
N ASP A 108 22.24 -0.05 -2.43
CA ASP A 108 22.87 0.87 -3.42
C ASP A 108 21.99 1.16 -4.62
N MET A 109 20.72 1.45 -4.37
CA MET A 109 19.69 1.70 -5.37
C MET A 109 18.94 3.02 -5.11
N PRO A 110 18.43 3.68 -6.16
CA PRO A 110 17.53 4.82 -6.01
C PRO A 110 16.28 4.44 -5.20
N ILE A 111 15.84 5.35 -4.36
CA ILE A 111 14.53 5.29 -3.70
C ILE A 111 13.70 6.46 -4.21
N LEU A 112 12.72 6.18 -5.07
CA LEU A 112 11.78 7.19 -5.53
C LEU A 112 10.72 7.41 -4.44
N TYR A 113 10.78 8.56 -3.81
CA TYR A 113 9.82 8.97 -2.79
C TYR A 113 8.72 9.84 -3.41
N SER A 114 7.52 9.28 -3.58
CA SER A 114 6.30 10.05 -3.89
C SER A 114 5.93 10.89 -2.68
N CYS A 115 6.41 12.12 -2.65
CA CYS A 115 6.44 12.97 -1.47
C CYS A 115 5.29 13.98 -1.48
N HIS A 116 4.36 13.84 -0.54
CA HIS A 116 3.32 14.84 -0.34
C HIS A 116 3.94 16.19 0.11
N PRO A 117 3.40 17.35 -0.31
CA PRO A 117 3.95 18.67 0.05
C PRO A 117 4.16 18.86 1.56
N ARG A 118 3.28 18.31 2.39
CA ARG A 118 3.41 18.32 3.85
C ARG A 118 4.68 17.61 4.34
N SER A 119 4.94 16.42 3.80
CA SER A 119 6.13 15.63 4.14
C SER A 119 7.41 16.30 3.67
N LYS A 120 7.38 16.91 2.48
CA LYS A 120 8.50 17.69 1.95
C LYS A 120 8.85 18.88 2.85
N LYS A 121 7.85 19.68 3.21
CA LYS A 121 8.03 20.81 4.13
C LYS A 121 8.61 20.35 5.47
N ARG A 122 8.16 19.21 5.98
CA ARG A 122 8.67 18.68 7.25
C ARG A 122 10.13 18.23 7.14
N LEU A 123 10.51 17.58 6.06
CA LEU A 123 11.92 17.23 5.79
C LEU A 123 12.80 18.48 5.77
N GLU A 124 12.38 19.51 5.07
CA GLU A 124 13.10 20.79 4.99
C GLU A 124 13.26 21.47 6.36
N THR A 125 12.20 21.46 7.17
CA THR A 125 12.21 22.11 8.50
C THR A 125 12.89 21.29 9.58
N SER A 126 12.96 19.96 9.44
CA SER A 126 13.59 19.08 10.42
C SER A 126 15.12 19.12 10.39
N GLY A 127 15.71 19.62 9.30
CA GLY A 127 17.14 19.53 9.05
C GLY A 127 17.66 18.11 8.82
N PHE A 128 16.74 17.12 8.67
CA PHE A 128 17.13 15.73 8.40
C PHE A 128 17.72 15.61 7.00
N LYS A 129 18.89 14.99 6.90
CA LYS A 129 19.59 14.80 5.64
C LYS A 129 19.24 13.43 5.05
N LEU A 130 18.51 13.45 3.95
CA LEU A 130 18.26 12.25 3.16
C LEU A 130 19.54 11.81 2.43
N ASP A 131 19.68 10.50 2.22
CA ASP A 131 20.72 9.95 1.35
C ASP A 131 20.53 10.49 -0.08
N SER A 132 21.64 10.69 -0.80
CA SER A 132 21.63 11.25 -2.16
C SER A 132 20.86 10.39 -3.19
N ARG A 133 20.66 9.09 -2.88
CA ARG A 133 19.88 8.16 -3.72
C ARG A 133 18.37 8.28 -3.49
N VAL A 134 17.92 9.02 -2.47
CA VAL A 134 16.49 9.26 -2.23
C VAL A 134 16.02 10.43 -3.08
N ILE A 135 15.23 10.13 -4.10
CA ILE A 135 14.70 11.09 -5.07
C ILE A 135 13.31 11.51 -4.60
N GLN A 136 13.19 12.74 -4.11
CA GLN A 136 11.89 13.31 -3.74
C GLN A 136 11.17 13.78 -5.01
N HIS A 137 10.00 13.23 -5.25
CA HIS A 137 9.13 13.59 -6.37
C HIS A 137 7.76 14.02 -5.86
N GLU A 138 7.13 14.95 -6.53
CA GLU A 138 5.73 15.31 -6.27
C GLU A 138 4.82 14.09 -6.42
N PRO A 139 3.61 14.08 -5.80
CA PRO A 139 2.68 12.98 -5.95
C PRO A 139 2.45 12.62 -7.42
N LEU A 140 2.62 11.35 -7.72
CA LEU A 140 2.48 10.81 -9.07
C LEU A 140 1.01 10.59 -9.42
N GLY A 141 0.68 10.71 -10.69
CA GLY A 141 -0.63 10.31 -11.20
C GLY A 141 -0.84 8.80 -11.11
N PHE A 142 -2.11 8.37 -11.08
CA PHE A 142 -2.50 6.97 -10.88
C PHE A 142 -1.79 5.98 -11.82
N HIS A 143 -1.76 6.26 -13.12
CA HIS A 143 -1.13 5.37 -14.10
C HIS A 143 0.38 5.28 -13.93
N ASP A 144 1.05 6.40 -13.71
CA ASP A 144 2.49 6.48 -13.51
C ASP A 144 2.91 5.78 -12.21
N TYR A 145 2.16 6.01 -11.12
CA TYR A 145 2.43 5.36 -9.84
C TYR A 145 2.32 3.84 -9.95
N ASN A 146 1.23 3.33 -10.54
CA ASN A 146 1.04 1.90 -10.71
C ASN A 146 2.04 1.27 -11.68
N CYS A 147 2.47 1.99 -12.73
CA CYS A 147 3.55 1.55 -13.60
C CYS A 147 4.87 1.38 -12.83
N LEU A 148 5.19 2.35 -11.98
CA LEU A 148 6.38 2.27 -11.12
C LEU A 148 6.26 1.16 -10.08
N GLN A 149 5.07 0.99 -9.48
CA GLN A 149 4.81 -0.04 -8.48
C GLN A 149 4.99 -1.45 -9.06
N MET A 150 4.40 -1.71 -10.21
CA MET A 150 4.50 -2.99 -10.93
C MET A 150 5.94 -3.37 -11.31
N ASN A 151 6.82 -2.38 -11.47
CA ASN A 151 8.21 -2.57 -11.94
C ASN A 151 9.25 -2.22 -10.87
N ALA A 152 8.87 -2.01 -9.62
CA ALA A 152 9.80 -1.69 -8.54
C ALA A 152 10.61 -2.92 -8.08
N PHE A 153 11.82 -2.72 -7.58
CA PHE A 153 12.56 -3.73 -6.84
C PHE A 153 11.82 -4.13 -5.54
N ALA A 154 11.29 -3.15 -4.83
CA ALA A 154 10.34 -3.33 -3.74
C ALA A 154 9.53 -2.04 -3.54
N VAL A 155 8.32 -2.20 -3.01
CA VAL A 155 7.41 -1.11 -2.65
C VAL A 155 7.30 -0.99 -1.14
N VAL A 156 7.57 0.19 -0.62
CA VAL A 156 7.42 0.54 0.80
C VAL A 156 6.35 1.61 0.91
N SER A 157 5.21 1.29 1.53
CA SER A 157 4.06 2.20 1.51
C SER A 157 3.22 2.15 2.77
N ASP A 158 2.62 3.29 3.15
CA ASP A 158 1.57 3.38 4.17
C ASP A 158 0.16 3.45 3.57
N SER A 159 0.04 3.26 2.26
CA SER A 159 -1.25 3.28 1.57
C SER A 159 -2.15 2.13 2.02
N GLY A 160 -3.43 2.42 2.24
CA GLY A 160 -4.45 1.42 2.53
C GLY A 160 -4.78 0.51 1.34
N THR A 161 -4.46 0.93 0.12
CA THR A 161 -4.73 0.18 -1.13
C THR A 161 -3.60 -0.76 -1.55
N LEU A 162 -2.41 -0.64 -0.93
CA LEU A 162 -1.27 -1.50 -1.23
C LEU A 162 -1.62 -3.01 -1.25
N PRO A 163 -2.40 -3.55 -0.28
CA PRO A 163 -2.79 -4.97 -0.30
C PRO A 163 -3.65 -5.37 -1.49
N GLU A 164 -4.55 -4.49 -1.92
CA GLU A 164 -5.43 -4.71 -3.07
C GLU A 164 -4.64 -4.66 -4.38
N GLU A 165 -3.75 -3.68 -4.51
CA GLU A 165 -2.85 -3.50 -5.64
C GLU A 165 -1.87 -4.69 -5.76
N SER A 166 -1.23 -5.09 -4.66
CA SER A 166 -0.34 -6.25 -4.63
C SER A 166 -1.08 -7.54 -5.04
N SER A 167 -2.30 -7.75 -4.53
CA SER A 167 -3.14 -8.88 -4.88
C SER A 167 -3.47 -8.89 -6.38
N PHE A 168 -3.89 -7.76 -6.94
CA PHE A 168 -4.21 -7.62 -8.35
C PHE A 168 -2.99 -7.89 -9.24
N PHE A 169 -1.87 -7.21 -9.01
CA PHE A 169 -0.68 -7.38 -9.83
C PHE A 169 -0.11 -8.81 -9.75
N THR A 170 -0.18 -9.45 -8.59
CA THR A 170 0.17 -10.87 -8.46
C THR A 170 -0.73 -11.75 -9.33
N SER A 171 -2.05 -11.47 -9.40
CA SER A 171 -3.01 -12.26 -10.17
C SER A 171 -2.77 -12.21 -11.67
N ILE A 172 -2.20 -11.13 -12.18
CA ILE A 172 -1.88 -10.94 -13.60
C ILE A 172 -0.40 -11.24 -13.95
N GLY A 173 0.35 -11.84 -13.00
CA GLY A 173 1.73 -12.28 -13.24
C GLY A 173 2.82 -11.22 -13.05
N HIS A 174 2.50 -10.12 -12.39
CA HIS A 174 3.42 -9.04 -12.04
C HIS A 174 3.56 -8.84 -10.52
N PRO A 175 3.93 -9.90 -9.74
CA PRO A 175 4.14 -9.75 -8.30
C PRO A 175 5.31 -8.84 -8.01
N PHE A 176 5.21 -8.07 -6.95
CA PHE A 176 6.29 -7.24 -6.43
C PHE A 176 6.41 -7.37 -4.91
N PRO A 177 7.63 -7.24 -4.34
CA PRO A 177 7.80 -7.20 -2.89
C PRO A 177 7.07 -5.99 -2.29
N ALA A 178 6.05 -6.24 -1.46
CA ALA A 178 5.21 -5.21 -0.86
C ALA A 178 5.44 -5.14 0.66
N VAL A 179 5.84 -3.99 1.17
CA VAL A 179 6.08 -3.75 2.59
C VAL A 179 5.24 -2.56 3.06
N CYS A 180 4.38 -2.82 4.03
CA CYS A 180 3.52 -1.81 4.62
C CYS A 180 4.15 -1.23 5.90
N ILE A 181 4.38 0.09 5.91
CA ILE A 181 4.97 0.83 7.04
C ILE A 181 3.91 1.34 8.02
N ARG A 182 2.94 0.50 8.34
CA ARG A 182 1.90 0.76 9.34
C ARG A 182 2.07 -0.18 10.53
N THR A 183 1.49 0.19 11.66
CA THR A 183 1.43 -0.66 12.86
C THR A 183 0.23 -1.60 12.88
N SER A 184 -0.77 -1.29 12.06
CA SER A 184 -2.00 -2.08 11.89
C SER A 184 -2.48 -2.04 10.44
N THR A 185 -3.36 -2.97 10.09
CA THR A 185 -3.99 -3.00 8.77
C THR A 185 -5.49 -3.19 8.88
N GLU A 186 -6.22 -2.58 7.96
CA GLU A 186 -7.64 -2.78 7.75
C GLU A 186 -7.92 -3.93 6.76
N ARG A 187 -6.88 -4.65 6.33
CA ARG A 187 -6.91 -5.72 5.33
C ARG A 187 -6.25 -7.00 5.86
N PRO A 188 -6.76 -7.58 6.97
CA PRO A 188 -6.14 -8.77 7.57
C PRO A 188 -6.17 -9.98 6.63
N GLU A 189 -7.18 -10.09 5.78
CA GLU A 189 -7.27 -11.13 4.76
C GLU A 189 -6.08 -11.15 3.79
N ALA A 190 -5.49 -9.98 3.51
CA ALA A 190 -4.31 -9.90 2.66
C ALA A 190 -3.01 -10.29 3.40
N LEU A 191 -2.97 -10.11 4.72
CA LEU A 191 -1.88 -10.69 5.55
C LEU A 191 -1.95 -12.20 5.54
N ASP A 192 -3.14 -12.79 5.73
CA ASP A 192 -3.34 -14.25 5.68
C ASP A 192 -2.91 -14.85 4.34
N LYS A 193 -2.96 -14.08 3.27
CA LYS A 193 -2.56 -14.47 1.92
C LYS A 193 -1.12 -14.07 1.57
N ALA A 194 -0.38 -13.48 2.51
CA ALA A 194 1.00 -13.00 2.32
C ALA A 194 1.19 -12.04 1.13
N CYS A 195 0.16 -11.24 0.79
CA CYS A 195 0.25 -10.26 -0.30
C CYS A 195 1.18 -9.09 0.04
N PHE A 196 1.47 -8.87 1.31
CA PHE A 196 2.39 -7.84 1.78
C PHE A 196 2.91 -8.19 3.18
N ILE A 197 3.99 -7.55 3.60
CA ILE A 197 4.54 -7.66 4.96
C ILE A 197 4.22 -6.39 5.74
N LEU A 198 3.64 -6.52 6.93
CA LEU A 198 3.38 -5.41 7.85
C LEU A 198 4.60 -5.18 8.73
N ALA A 199 5.37 -4.14 8.45
CA ALA A 199 6.66 -3.88 9.10
C ALA A 199 6.60 -2.88 10.25
N GLY A 200 5.65 -1.92 10.21
CA GLY A 200 5.73 -0.73 11.03
C GLY A 200 6.84 0.21 10.55
N ILE A 201 7.26 1.11 11.43
CA ILE A 201 8.22 2.18 11.12
C ILE A 201 9.56 2.02 11.87
N ASP A 202 9.71 0.94 12.65
CA ASP A 202 10.98 0.65 13.32
C ASP A 202 12.04 0.28 12.28
N GLU A 203 13.22 0.87 12.43
CA GLU A 203 14.31 0.74 11.47
C GLU A 203 14.69 -0.72 11.19
N ASN A 204 14.93 -1.50 12.24
CA ASN A 204 15.40 -2.87 12.09
C ASN A 204 14.30 -3.77 11.51
N ARG A 205 13.06 -3.57 11.94
CA ARG A 205 11.89 -4.30 11.44
C ARG A 205 11.64 -4.00 9.96
N LEU A 206 11.76 -2.74 9.56
CA LEU A 206 11.58 -2.35 8.16
C LEU A 206 12.66 -2.98 7.27
N LEU A 207 13.93 -2.90 7.67
CA LEU A 207 15.03 -3.54 6.94
C LEU A 207 14.82 -5.06 6.79
N GLN A 208 14.44 -5.74 7.88
CA GLN A 208 14.16 -7.16 7.87
C GLN A 208 12.95 -7.50 6.99
N ALA A 209 11.88 -6.73 7.07
CA ALA A 209 10.67 -6.94 6.25
C ALA A 209 10.96 -6.80 4.76
N VAL A 210 11.74 -5.78 4.37
CA VAL A 210 12.17 -5.59 2.98
C VAL A 210 13.03 -6.76 2.52
N GLU A 211 14.02 -7.18 3.30
CA GLU A 211 14.87 -8.32 2.97
C GLU A 211 14.07 -9.61 2.79
N THR A 212 13.12 -9.85 3.69
CA THR A 212 12.24 -11.02 3.62
C THR A 212 11.36 -10.96 2.37
N ALA A 213 10.69 -9.83 2.11
CA ALA A 213 9.82 -9.67 0.95
C ALA A 213 10.57 -9.86 -0.37
N VAL A 214 11.77 -9.28 -0.47
CA VAL A 214 12.62 -9.40 -1.66
C VAL A 214 13.10 -10.84 -1.85
N THR A 215 13.55 -11.52 -0.78
CA THR A 215 14.03 -12.90 -0.84
C THR A 215 12.91 -13.86 -1.25
N LEU A 216 11.73 -13.73 -0.65
CA LEU A 216 10.56 -14.55 -1.02
C LEU A 216 10.18 -14.33 -2.50
N ASN A 217 10.12 -13.10 -2.94
CA ASN A 217 9.79 -12.79 -4.33
C ASN A 217 10.82 -13.35 -5.32
N GLN A 218 12.12 -13.24 -5.03
CA GLN A 218 13.21 -13.82 -5.85
C GLN A 218 13.15 -15.34 -5.92
N ASN A 219 12.65 -16.00 -4.87
CA ASN A 219 12.45 -17.44 -4.85
C ASN A 219 11.15 -17.88 -5.55
N GLY A 220 10.35 -16.95 -6.06
CA GLY A 220 9.02 -17.24 -6.63
C GLY A 220 7.95 -17.51 -5.57
N GLU A 221 8.22 -17.16 -4.32
CA GLU A 221 7.33 -17.32 -3.18
C GLU A 221 6.59 -15.99 -2.91
N TYR A 222 5.67 -15.62 -3.76
CA TYR A 222 4.80 -14.47 -3.54
C TYR A 222 3.47 -14.92 -2.96
N GLY A 223 2.75 -13.96 -2.36
CA GLY A 223 1.45 -14.23 -1.77
C GLY A 223 0.41 -14.75 -2.76
N THR A 224 -0.61 -15.35 -2.21
CA THR A 224 -1.78 -15.76 -2.99
C THR A 224 -2.73 -14.57 -3.13
N PRO A 225 -3.20 -14.23 -4.34
CA PRO A 225 -4.20 -13.17 -4.51
C PRO A 225 -5.44 -13.39 -3.65
N VAL A 226 -5.95 -12.34 -3.03
CA VAL A 226 -7.18 -12.37 -2.25
C VAL A 226 -8.38 -12.45 -3.22
N PRO A 227 -9.21 -13.49 -3.18
CA PRO A 227 -10.31 -13.65 -4.14
C PRO A 227 -11.25 -12.43 -4.18
N ASP A 228 -11.61 -11.89 -3.02
CA ASP A 228 -12.52 -10.74 -2.90
C ASP A 228 -11.93 -9.43 -3.46
N TYR A 229 -10.63 -9.41 -3.83
CA TYR A 229 -9.96 -8.25 -4.44
C TYR A 229 -9.77 -8.38 -5.95
N LEU A 230 -10.30 -9.43 -6.56
CA LEU A 230 -10.11 -9.69 -7.99
C LEU A 230 -11.38 -9.49 -8.83
N ASP A 231 -12.48 -9.11 -8.19
CA ASP A 231 -13.74 -8.85 -8.88
C ASP A 231 -13.65 -7.63 -9.80
N GLU A 232 -14.02 -7.81 -11.07
CA GLU A 232 -13.99 -6.77 -12.11
C GLU A 232 -15.36 -6.20 -12.44
N ASN A 233 -16.39 -6.55 -11.67
CA ASN A 233 -17.77 -6.12 -11.88
C ASN A 233 -18.41 -5.54 -10.61
N VAL A 234 -17.59 -4.96 -9.73
CA VAL A 234 -18.05 -4.40 -8.46
C VAL A 234 -19.05 -3.27 -8.68
N SER A 235 -18.78 -2.39 -9.65
CA SER A 235 -19.70 -1.31 -10.02
C SER A 235 -21.09 -1.83 -10.41
N THR A 236 -21.17 -2.93 -11.16
CA THR A 236 -22.43 -3.57 -11.52
C THR A 236 -23.15 -4.22 -10.33
N LYS A 237 -22.40 -4.78 -9.36
CA LYS A 237 -22.98 -5.36 -8.15
C LYS A 237 -23.60 -4.32 -7.21
N VAL A 238 -23.14 -3.08 -7.28
CA VAL A 238 -23.60 -1.97 -6.42
C VAL A 238 -24.86 -1.29 -6.98
N ILE A 239 -25.08 -1.33 -8.28
CA ILE A 239 -26.26 -0.75 -8.96
C ILE A 239 -27.41 -1.75 -8.95
#